data_53e45417be0f60da0e5eeccacb5513e5
#
_entry.id   53e45417be0f60da0e5eeccacb5513e5
#
_cell.length_a   1.000
_cell.length_b   1.000
_cell.length_c   1.000
_cell.angle_alpha   90.00
_cell.angle_beta   90.00
_cell.angle_gamma   90.00
#
_symmetry.space_group_name_H-M   'P 1'
#
loop_
_entity.id
_entity.type
_entity.pdbx_description
1 polymer ?
#
loop_
_entity_poly.entity_id
_entity_poly.type
_entity_poly.pdbx_seq_one_letter_code
_entity_poly.pdbx_strand_id
1 'polypeptide(L)'
;MSKKCNTRLRQNHGGVAPAGLRCDHWCMALLSRSSVTRVAAAIVVVLLVGPSPVPLTASTQPVRARHAMVVSQDSLASQVGERVLRDGGNAIDAAVAVAFALAVTYPTAGNIGGGGFLVYRPSEGEPVTYDFREMAPAAAFATMFMRGDEYDRVLHHNGHLAVGVPGTVAGLHLAWVEHGSLPWDRLVAPAIRLARDGFVVSQALASSLAGVLPRMADYPASVAQFSNGGVPYRVGEILRQGDLALTLSRIGAQGPLGFYAGETAELVAREMAAHGGIMTKGDLAGYRAVRRAPLMGTYRGVDVISMPPASSGGATVVQMLNILEGYDLVGSGSGSATTTHVIIEAMRRAYADRALHLGDPAFNQGMPLDRLVSKEYAAELRRTIDLDEASASSPDSFTWSVEGDETTHLSVVDRARNAVALTYTLEQGYGSKITVPGAGFLLNNEMGDFNPVPGRTTVSGLIGTGPNLVEPGKRMLSSMTPTILAQDGRFLMATGSPGGRTIINTVLMTILNVVDFGMNIQEAIDAPRLHHQWLPDETRYERWGLSPDTLMLLSEKGHRMVETRIQGAVAAIYYNAADDMLEGAEDRRRTSAAVGF
;
A
#
# COMPACT_ATOMS: atom_id res chain seq x y z
N MET A 1 27.61 -13.41 -52.52
CA MET A 1 26.82 -14.41 -53.26
C MET A 1 25.36 -14.09 -52.94
N SER A 2 24.70 -13.24 -53.71
CA SER A 2 24.00 -13.40 -54.98
C SER A 2 22.86 -14.43 -54.93
N LYS A 3 21.60 -13.90 -54.99
CA LYS A 3 20.65 -13.77 -56.11
C LYS A 3 19.31 -13.36 -55.55
N LYS A 4 18.82 -12.26 -55.83
CA LYS A 4 17.81 -11.68 -56.77
C LYS A 4 16.94 -12.71 -57.52
N CYS A 5 15.62 -12.58 -57.41
CA CYS A 5 14.77 -12.61 -58.60
C CYS A 5 13.46 -11.89 -58.38
N ASN A 6 13.22 -10.94 -59.24
CA ASN A 6 12.10 -10.13 -59.65
C ASN A 6 11.15 -10.96 -60.56
N THR A 7 9.86 -10.56 -60.69
CA THR A 7 9.16 -10.21 -61.94
C THR A 7 7.63 -10.28 -61.74
N ARG A 8 6.95 -9.18 -61.89
CA ARG A 8 6.20 -8.51 -62.97
C ARG A 8 4.74 -8.90 -63.13
N LEU A 9 3.91 -7.91 -62.92
CA LEU A 9 2.88 -7.32 -63.77
C LEU A 9 2.08 -8.21 -64.75
N ARG A 10 0.76 -8.05 -64.73
CA ARG A 10 -0.03 -7.66 -65.90
C ARG A 10 -1.42 -7.11 -65.53
N GLN A 11 -1.71 -5.97 -66.13
CA GLN A 11 -3.03 -5.35 -66.34
C GLN A 11 -3.87 -6.17 -67.31
N ASN A 12 -5.20 -6.06 -67.25
CA ASN A 12 -6.00 -5.76 -68.42
C ASN A 12 -7.43 -5.30 -68.11
N HIS A 13 -7.84 -4.42 -68.96
CA HIS A 13 -8.97 -3.57 -69.20
C HIS A 13 -10.32 -4.27 -69.52
N GLY A 14 -11.38 -3.43 -69.46
CA GLY A 14 -12.66 -3.58 -70.19
C GLY A 14 -13.85 -3.43 -69.22
N GLY A 15 -14.61 -2.39 -69.17
CA GLY A 15 -15.15 -1.47 -70.12
C GLY A 15 -16.56 -1.90 -70.56
N VAL A 16 -17.60 -1.18 -70.13
CA VAL A 16 -18.81 -0.81 -70.90
C VAL A 16 -19.95 -0.42 -69.99
N ALA A 17 -20.41 0.80 -69.99
CA ALA A 17 -21.77 1.28 -69.73
C ALA A 17 -22.51 1.34 -71.08
N PRO A 18 -23.76 1.76 -71.27
CA PRO A 18 -24.78 2.38 -70.40
C PRO A 18 -26.25 1.90 -70.70
N ALA A 19 -27.21 2.57 -70.15
CA ALA A 19 -28.60 2.89 -70.52
C ALA A 19 -29.52 2.71 -69.28
N GLY A 20 -30.23 3.63 -68.74
CA GLY A 20 -31.07 4.67 -69.33
C GLY A 20 -32.53 4.27 -69.39
N LEU A 21 -33.38 4.75 -68.45
CA LEU A 21 -34.80 4.96 -68.72
C LEU A 21 -35.48 5.83 -67.66
N ARG A 22 -36.32 6.67 -68.17
CA ARG A 22 -36.98 7.87 -67.67
C ARG A 22 -38.16 7.63 -66.74
N CYS A 23 -38.40 8.68 -65.93
CA CYS A 23 -39.66 9.34 -65.56
C CYS A 23 -40.96 8.53 -65.46
N ASP A 24 -41.68 8.71 -64.37
CA ASP A 24 -42.92 9.44 -64.45
C ASP A 24 -43.44 9.95 -63.09
N HIS A 25 -44.20 11.01 -63.17
CA HIS A 25 -44.72 11.93 -62.18
C HIS A 25 -45.87 11.40 -61.29
N TRP A 26 -46.14 12.24 -60.27
CA TRP A 26 -47.39 12.49 -59.54
C TRP A 26 -47.58 11.72 -58.21
N CYS A 27 -47.45 12.43 -57.08
CA CYS A 27 -48.56 12.93 -56.28
C CYS A 27 -48.07 13.83 -55.15
N MET A 28 -48.31 15.13 -55.24
CA MET A 28 -48.29 16.05 -54.11
C MET A 28 -49.57 15.84 -53.27
N ALA A 29 -49.40 15.44 -52.00
CA ALA A 29 -50.45 15.55 -51.00
C ALA A 29 -50.01 16.54 -49.92
N LEU A 30 -50.76 17.62 -49.79
CA LEU A 30 -50.60 18.68 -48.83
C LEU A 30 -50.65 18.15 -47.39
N LEU A 31 -49.49 18.09 -46.75
CA LEU A 31 -49.45 17.99 -45.27
C LEU A 31 -49.36 19.43 -44.69
N SER A 32 -50.30 19.74 -43.82
CA SER A 32 -50.45 21.07 -43.20
C SER A 32 -49.20 21.46 -42.40
N ARG A 33 -48.80 22.74 -42.50
CA ARG A 33 -47.62 23.33 -41.82
C ARG A 33 -47.58 23.14 -40.27
N SER A 34 -48.67 22.71 -39.66
CA SER A 34 -48.74 22.45 -38.20
C SER A 34 -48.19 21.12 -37.74
N SER A 35 -48.08 20.10 -38.64
CA SER A 35 -47.57 18.78 -38.31
C SER A 35 -46.05 18.68 -38.36
N VAL A 36 -45.42 19.39 -39.28
CA VAL A 36 -43.95 19.42 -39.45
C VAL A 36 -43.27 20.10 -38.23
N THR A 37 -43.86 21.17 -37.69
CA THR A 37 -43.31 21.88 -36.56
C THR A 37 -43.37 21.05 -35.25
N ARG A 38 -44.43 20.23 -35.07
CA ARG A 38 -44.55 19.35 -33.89
C ARG A 38 -43.62 18.14 -33.97
N VAL A 39 -43.36 17.57 -35.13
CA VAL A 39 -42.39 16.47 -35.31
C VAL A 39 -40.97 16.98 -35.17
N ALA A 40 -40.63 18.17 -35.71
CA ALA A 40 -39.32 18.79 -35.54
C ALA A 40 -39.06 19.14 -34.06
N ALA A 41 -40.05 19.65 -33.32
CA ALA A 41 -39.92 19.93 -31.87
C ALA A 41 -39.77 18.66 -31.05
N ALA A 42 -40.45 17.56 -31.38
CA ALA A 42 -40.31 16.27 -30.71
C ALA A 42 -38.93 15.63 -30.96
N ILE A 43 -38.39 15.74 -32.19
CA ILE A 43 -37.06 15.24 -32.52
C ILE A 43 -35.96 16.08 -31.81
N VAL A 44 -36.11 17.39 -31.69
CA VAL A 44 -35.17 18.25 -30.97
C VAL A 44 -35.20 17.98 -29.46
N VAL A 45 -36.37 17.69 -28.85
CA VAL A 45 -36.47 17.34 -27.45
C VAL A 45 -35.90 15.95 -27.17
N VAL A 46 -36.07 14.97 -28.09
CA VAL A 46 -35.45 13.65 -27.95
C VAL A 46 -33.92 13.71 -28.14
N LEU A 47 -33.41 14.63 -28.97
CA LEU A 47 -31.96 14.84 -29.11
C LEU A 47 -31.34 15.61 -27.94
N LEU A 48 -32.14 16.35 -27.14
CA LEU A 48 -31.69 17.09 -25.97
C LEU A 48 -31.80 16.26 -24.67
N VAL A 49 -32.50 15.12 -24.68
CA VAL A 49 -32.66 14.19 -23.56
C VAL A 49 -32.06 12.82 -23.90
N GLY A 50 -31.20 12.74 -24.89
CA GLY A 50 -30.38 11.55 -25.13
C GLY A 50 -29.51 11.26 -23.90
N PRO A 51 -29.30 9.98 -23.52
CA PRO A 51 -28.36 9.67 -22.45
C PRO A 51 -27.04 10.40 -22.75
N SER A 52 -26.54 11.15 -21.77
CA SER A 52 -25.22 11.76 -21.87
C SER A 52 -24.26 10.69 -22.39
N PRO A 53 -23.47 10.95 -23.43
CA PRO A 53 -22.52 9.94 -23.88
C PRO A 53 -21.63 9.60 -22.71
N VAL A 54 -21.78 8.40 -22.17
CA VAL A 54 -20.79 7.84 -21.25
C VAL A 54 -19.49 7.89 -22.06
N PRO A 55 -18.47 8.60 -21.63
CA PRO A 55 -17.22 8.61 -22.36
C PRO A 55 -16.73 7.17 -22.43
N LEU A 56 -16.71 6.60 -23.62
CA LEU A 56 -16.06 5.32 -23.92
C LEU A 56 -14.56 5.56 -23.78
N THR A 57 -14.09 5.62 -22.52
CA THR A 57 -12.66 5.62 -22.25
C THR A 57 -12.16 4.19 -22.42
N ALA A 58 -11.08 4.02 -23.17
CA ALA A 58 -10.37 2.73 -23.26
C ALA A 58 -9.64 2.38 -21.95
N SER A 59 -10.02 3.01 -20.85
CA SER A 59 -9.42 2.85 -19.53
C SER A 59 -9.93 1.58 -18.83
N THR A 60 -9.09 1.02 -17.99
CA THR A 60 -9.44 -0.11 -17.15
C THR A 60 -10.48 0.31 -16.12
N GLN A 61 -11.56 -0.46 -16.02
CA GLN A 61 -12.63 -0.19 -15.07
C GLN A 61 -12.35 -0.85 -13.72
N PRO A 62 -12.66 -0.19 -12.60
CA PRO A 62 -12.58 -0.79 -11.26
C PRO A 62 -13.69 -1.83 -11.07
N VAL A 63 -13.48 -2.72 -10.08
CA VAL A 63 -14.54 -3.61 -9.60
C VAL A 63 -15.58 -2.77 -8.86
N ARG A 64 -16.86 -2.93 -9.18
CA ARG A 64 -17.95 -2.11 -8.63
C ARG A 64 -18.88 -2.94 -7.74
N ALA A 65 -19.25 -2.38 -6.60
CA ALA A 65 -20.18 -2.98 -5.65
C ALA A 65 -21.04 -1.89 -4.96
N ARG A 66 -22.30 -2.24 -4.64
CA ARG A 66 -23.22 -1.27 -4.05
C ARG A 66 -23.11 -1.21 -2.52
N HIS A 67 -22.90 -2.34 -1.88
CA HIS A 67 -23.09 -2.44 -0.43
C HIS A 67 -21.80 -2.48 0.36
N ALA A 68 -20.82 -3.25 -0.08
CA ALA A 68 -19.57 -3.41 0.64
C ALA A 68 -18.44 -3.82 -0.30
N MET A 69 -17.19 -3.52 0.08
CA MET A 69 -16.00 -3.80 -0.72
C MET A 69 -14.83 -4.18 0.16
N VAL A 70 -14.06 -5.15 -0.29
CA VAL A 70 -12.77 -5.56 0.31
C VAL A 70 -11.72 -5.59 -0.79
N VAL A 71 -10.57 -4.97 -0.55
CA VAL A 71 -9.41 -5.07 -1.43
C VAL A 71 -8.19 -5.49 -0.61
N SER A 72 -7.51 -6.54 -1.02
CA SER A 72 -6.28 -7.02 -0.37
C SER A 72 -5.31 -7.64 -1.37
N GLN A 73 -4.12 -8.03 -0.91
CA GLN A 73 -3.06 -8.62 -1.74
C GLN A 73 -3.30 -10.10 -2.11
N ASP A 74 -4.39 -10.71 -1.64
CA ASP A 74 -4.71 -12.11 -1.94
C ASP A 74 -6.22 -12.34 -2.09
N SER A 75 -6.62 -13.06 -3.13
CA SER A 75 -8.02 -13.28 -3.48
C SER A 75 -8.77 -14.12 -2.44
N LEU A 76 -8.14 -15.12 -1.82
CA LEU A 76 -8.76 -15.94 -0.79
C LEU A 76 -9.02 -15.11 0.47
N ALA A 77 -8.08 -14.25 0.83
CA ALA A 77 -8.24 -13.34 1.96
C ALA A 77 -9.35 -12.29 1.70
N SER A 78 -9.40 -11.70 0.50
CA SER A 78 -10.48 -10.77 0.14
C SER A 78 -11.86 -11.45 0.19
N GLN A 79 -11.98 -12.69 -0.29
CA GLN A 79 -13.21 -13.49 -0.21
C GLN A 79 -13.62 -13.82 1.23
N VAL A 80 -12.65 -14.04 2.13
CA VAL A 80 -12.93 -14.20 3.57
C VAL A 80 -13.59 -12.94 4.12
N GLY A 81 -13.04 -11.76 3.83
CA GLY A 81 -13.60 -10.48 4.26
C GLY A 81 -15.00 -10.23 3.68
N GLU A 82 -15.20 -10.48 2.39
CA GLU A 82 -16.52 -10.36 1.74
C GLU A 82 -17.57 -11.25 2.42
N ARG A 83 -17.21 -12.48 2.75
CA ARG A 83 -18.12 -13.40 3.46
C ARG A 83 -18.47 -12.88 4.85
N VAL A 84 -17.50 -12.35 5.60
CA VAL A 84 -17.76 -11.74 6.91
C VAL A 84 -18.76 -10.58 6.79
N LEU A 85 -18.60 -9.70 5.77
CA LEU A 85 -19.54 -8.60 5.52
C LEU A 85 -20.94 -9.09 5.10
N ARG A 86 -21.04 -10.14 4.30
CA ARG A 86 -22.32 -10.77 3.92
C ARG A 86 -23.02 -11.43 5.12
N ASP A 87 -22.25 -11.97 6.04
CA ASP A 87 -22.75 -12.62 7.26
C ASP A 87 -23.15 -11.59 8.35
N GLY A 88 -23.09 -10.28 8.05
CA GLY A 88 -23.52 -9.20 8.94
C GLY A 88 -22.41 -8.60 9.79
N GLY A 89 -21.15 -8.95 9.58
CA GLY A 89 -20.00 -8.28 10.19
C GLY A 89 -19.79 -6.87 9.62
N ASN A 90 -19.12 -6.03 10.40
CA ASN A 90 -18.75 -4.67 10.00
C ASN A 90 -17.33 -4.61 9.39
N ALA A 91 -16.85 -3.40 9.08
CA ALA A 91 -15.55 -3.20 8.44
C ALA A 91 -14.38 -3.68 9.31
N ILE A 92 -14.46 -3.54 10.64
CA ILE A 92 -13.44 -4.05 11.58
C ILE A 92 -13.43 -5.58 11.60
N ASP A 93 -14.61 -6.22 11.69
CA ASP A 93 -14.70 -7.69 11.65
C ASP A 93 -14.06 -8.25 10.37
N ALA A 94 -14.40 -7.66 9.22
CA ALA A 94 -13.84 -8.08 7.95
C ALA A 94 -12.32 -7.84 7.88
N ALA A 95 -11.83 -6.69 8.32
CA ALA A 95 -10.39 -6.39 8.32
C ALA A 95 -9.59 -7.36 9.19
N VAL A 96 -10.10 -7.71 10.38
CA VAL A 96 -9.50 -8.72 11.26
C VAL A 96 -9.44 -10.09 10.58
N ALA A 97 -10.55 -10.54 9.98
CA ALA A 97 -10.59 -11.84 9.32
C ALA A 97 -9.67 -11.90 8.08
N VAL A 98 -9.61 -10.81 7.29
CA VAL A 98 -8.69 -10.69 6.13
C VAL A 98 -7.24 -10.72 6.60
N ALA A 99 -6.88 -9.98 7.67
CA ALA A 99 -5.51 -9.95 8.18
C ALA A 99 -5.04 -11.35 8.63
N PHE A 100 -5.87 -12.12 9.36
CA PHE A 100 -5.55 -13.50 9.71
C PHE A 100 -5.49 -14.43 8.48
N ALA A 101 -6.36 -14.23 7.49
CA ALA A 101 -6.31 -15.01 6.25
C ALA A 101 -5.02 -14.72 5.45
N LEU A 102 -4.61 -13.45 5.33
CA LEU A 102 -3.35 -13.05 4.70
C LEU A 102 -2.12 -13.64 5.42
N ALA A 103 -2.16 -13.78 6.76
CA ALA A 103 -1.08 -14.44 7.49
C ALA A 103 -0.85 -15.91 7.04
N VAL A 104 -1.88 -16.52 6.44
CA VAL A 104 -1.81 -17.89 5.89
C VAL A 104 -1.53 -17.89 4.39
N THR A 105 -2.26 -17.08 3.61
CA THR A 105 -2.28 -17.15 2.15
C THR A 105 -1.24 -16.26 1.46
N TYR A 106 -0.73 -15.23 2.17
CA TYR A 106 0.26 -14.28 1.69
C TYR A 106 1.47 -14.16 2.63
N PRO A 107 2.24 -15.24 2.86
CA PRO A 107 3.30 -15.29 3.86
C PRO A 107 4.48 -14.34 3.56
N THR A 108 4.51 -13.72 2.38
CA THR A 108 5.49 -12.67 2.05
C THR A 108 5.46 -11.51 3.03
N ALA A 109 4.24 -11.12 3.51
CA ALA A 109 4.07 -9.98 4.41
C ALA A 109 2.85 -10.10 5.34
N GLY A 110 1.83 -10.88 4.99
CA GLY A 110 0.72 -11.22 5.88
C GLY A 110 1.24 -12.01 7.08
N ASN A 111 0.85 -11.64 8.31
CA ASN A 111 1.56 -12.13 9.48
C ASN A 111 0.75 -12.11 10.78
N ILE A 112 1.24 -12.87 11.77
CA ILE A 112 0.94 -12.73 13.19
C ILE A 112 2.23 -12.48 14.01
N GLY A 113 3.40 -12.64 13.39
CA GLY A 113 4.72 -12.44 14.01
C GLY A 113 5.35 -11.08 13.68
N GLY A 114 4.58 -10.13 13.18
CA GLY A 114 4.98 -8.77 12.86
C GLY A 114 4.08 -7.73 13.52
N GLY A 115 3.92 -6.57 12.89
CA GLY A 115 3.11 -5.47 13.40
C GLY A 115 2.64 -4.50 12.31
N GLY A 116 2.00 -3.42 12.73
CA GLY A 116 1.45 -2.46 11.78
C GLY A 116 0.55 -1.40 12.38
N PHE A 117 -0.29 -0.85 11.51
CA PHE A 117 -1.18 0.27 11.81
C PHE A 117 -2.54 0.10 11.14
N LEU A 118 -3.59 0.53 11.84
CA LEU A 118 -4.95 0.54 11.34
C LEU A 118 -5.55 1.93 11.52
N VAL A 119 -6.14 2.46 10.47
CA VAL A 119 -7.02 3.65 10.50
C VAL A 119 -8.45 3.17 10.33
N TYR A 120 -9.31 3.54 11.25
CA TYR A 120 -10.74 3.28 11.20
C TYR A 120 -11.51 4.60 11.17
N ARG A 121 -12.39 4.74 10.19
CA ARG A 121 -13.36 5.81 10.09
C ARG A 121 -14.77 5.22 10.16
N PRO A 122 -15.49 5.40 11.28
CA PRO A 122 -16.89 5.06 11.34
C PRO A 122 -17.71 5.98 10.41
N SER A 123 -18.86 5.53 9.97
CA SER A 123 -19.82 6.36 9.21
C SER A 123 -20.32 7.55 10.04
N GLU A 124 -20.45 7.35 11.34
CA GLU A 124 -20.83 8.36 12.33
C GLU A 124 -19.82 8.34 13.49
N GLY A 125 -19.42 9.53 13.96
CA GLY A 125 -18.43 9.69 15.02
C GLY A 125 -17.01 9.97 14.52
N GLU A 126 -16.07 10.02 15.46
CA GLU A 126 -14.69 10.42 15.19
C GLU A 126 -13.84 9.24 14.71
N PRO A 127 -12.93 9.46 13.73
CA PRO A 127 -11.99 8.44 13.32
C PRO A 127 -10.99 8.12 14.42
N VAL A 128 -10.43 6.91 14.39
CA VAL A 128 -9.47 6.41 15.36
C VAL A 128 -8.37 5.62 14.67
N THR A 129 -7.19 5.57 15.29
CA THR A 129 -6.07 4.77 14.79
C THR A 129 -5.55 3.83 15.86
N TYR A 130 -5.02 2.68 15.41
CA TYR A 130 -4.42 1.65 16.25
C TYR A 130 -2.98 1.43 15.81
N ASP A 131 -2.06 1.66 16.77
CA ASP A 131 -0.63 1.44 16.63
C ASP A 131 -0.28 0.11 17.28
N PHE A 132 0.03 -0.86 16.47
CA PHE A 132 0.55 -2.16 16.87
C PHE A 132 1.88 -2.47 16.18
N ARG A 133 2.66 -1.39 15.94
CA ARG A 133 4.05 -1.49 15.49
C ARG A 133 4.85 -2.35 16.44
N GLU A 134 5.80 -3.09 15.95
CA GLU A 134 6.74 -3.85 16.74
C GLU A 134 7.50 -2.96 17.72
N MET A 135 8.00 -3.55 18.78
CA MET A 135 8.79 -2.86 19.80
C MET A 135 10.17 -3.51 19.92
N ALA A 136 11.19 -2.71 20.18
CA ALA A 136 12.49 -3.22 20.56
C ALA A 136 12.38 -4.03 21.86
N PRO A 137 12.97 -5.24 21.97
CA PRO A 137 13.05 -5.99 23.21
C PRO A 137 13.75 -5.21 24.33
N ALA A 138 13.47 -5.55 25.58
CA ALA A 138 14.05 -4.86 26.74
C ALA A 138 15.59 -4.91 26.81
N ALA A 139 16.22 -5.88 26.17
CA ALA A 139 17.67 -6.01 26.10
C ALA A 139 18.31 -5.28 24.89
N ALA A 140 17.53 -4.56 24.08
CA ALA A 140 18.05 -3.83 22.92
C ALA A 140 18.82 -2.57 23.33
N PHE A 141 19.80 -2.16 22.52
CA PHE A 141 20.61 -0.95 22.75
C PHE A 141 21.12 -0.34 21.42
N ALA A 142 21.43 0.96 21.43
CA ALA A 142 21.65 1.79 20.25
C ALA A 142 22.75 1.30 19.29
N THR A 143 23.78 0.59 19.79
CA THR A 143 24.93 0.13 18.99
C THR A 143 24.93 -1.38 18.76
N MET A 144 23.81 -2.07 19.01
CA MET A 144 23.74 -3.53 18.93
C MET A 144 24.01 -4.12 17.53
N PHE A 145 23.95 -3.30 16.49
CA PHE A 145 24.23 -3.67 15.10
C PHE A 145 25.62 -3.25 14.61
N MET A 146 26.51 -2.92 15.56
CA MET A 146 27.89 -2.57 15.30
C MET A 146 28.83 -3.71 15.67
N ARG A 147 29.90 -3.90 14.89
CA ARG A 147 31.08 -4.72 15.24
C ARG A 147 32.27 -3.79 15.41
N GLY A 148 32.57 -3.42 16.64
CA GLY A 148 33.45 -2.29 16.92
C GLY A 148 32.86 -1.01 16.35
N ASP A 149 33.60 -0.28 15.51
CA ASP A 149 33.15 0.96 14.88
C ASP A 149 32.48 0.77 13.50
N GLU A 150 32.33 -0.50 13.05
CA GLU A 150 31.73 -0.79 11.76
C GLU A 150 30.28 -1.28 11.88
N TYR A 151 29.43 -0.77 10.98
CA TYR A 151 28.05 -1.22 10.85
C TYR A 151 27.96 -2.59 10.18
N ASP A 152 27.28 -3.54 10.83
CA ASP A 152 26.99 -4.86 10.29
C ASP A 152 25.54 -4.93 9.80
N ARG A 153 25.35 -4.75 8.49
CA ARG A 153 24.04 -4.83 7.86
C ARG A 153 23.39 -6.22 7.97
N VAL A 154 24.20 -7.27 7.99
CA VAL A 154 23.68 -8.65 8.10
C VAL A 154 23.08 -8.84 9.48
N LEU A 155 23.77 -8.41 10.53
CA LEU A 155 23.28 -8.45 11.90
C LEU A 155 22.00 -7.63 12.09
N HIS A 156 21.89 -6.50 11.39
CA HIS A 156 20.77 -5.57 11.49
C HIS A 156 19.48 -6.10 10.85
N HIS A 157 19.57 -6.81 9.73
CA HIS A 157 18.38 -7.24 8.97
C HIS A 157 18.16 -8.76 8.91
N ASN A 158 19.09 -9.57 9.43
CA ASN A 158 18.98 -11.02 9.35
C ASN A 158 19.19 -11.69 10.71
N GLY A 159 18.56 -12.83 10.90
CA GLY A 159 18.68 -13.62 12.12
C GLY A 159 17.84 -13.07 13.29
N HIS A 160 18.08 -13.67 14.45
CA HIS A 160 17.22 -13.49 15.63
C HIS A 160 17.38 -12.14 16.33
N LEU A 161 18.51 -11.43 16.14
CA LEU A 161 18.71 -10.07 16.69
C LEU A 161 17.91 -8.98 15.93
N ALA A 162 17.50 -9.28 14.70
CA ALA A 162 16.69 -8.38 13.90
C ALA A 162 15.19 -8.40 14.29
N VAL A 163 14.78 -9.30 15.19
CA VAL A 163 13.36 -9.53 15.53
C VAL A 163 12.88 -8.54 16.58
N GLY A 164 11.87 -7.74 16.25
CA GLY A 164 11.11 -6.93 17.19
C GLY A 164 9.94 -7.70 17.81
N VAL A 165 9.47 -7.23 18.97
CA VAL A 165 8.32 -7.84 19.69
C VAL A 165 7.05 -7.67 18.86
N PRO A 166 6.38 -8.75 18.43
CA PRO A 166 5.24 -8.68 17.52
C PRO A 166 4.01 -7.98 18.11
N GLY A 167 3.28 -7.25 17.24
CA GLY A 167 2.11 -6.48 17.66
C GLY A 167 0.78 -6.87 17.01
N THR A 168 0.80 -7.57 15.86
CA THR A 168 -0.39 -7.81 15.01
C THR A 168 -1.58 -8.37 15.80
N VAL A 169 -1.39 -9.41 16.60
CA VAL A 169 -2.51 -10.05 17.32
C VAL A 169 -3.13 -9.10 18.34
N ALA A 170 -2.31 -8.33 19.07
CA ALA A 170 -2.78 -7.36 20.05
C ALA A 170 -3.55 -6.20 19.40
N GLY A 171 -3.04 -5.70 18.26
CA GLY A 171 -3.67 -4.59 17.53
C GLY A 171 -5.01 -4.95 16.93
N LEU A 172 -5.09 -6.09 16.24
CA LEU A 172 -6.34 -6.59 15.69
C LEU A 172 -7.39 -6.85 16.78
N HIS A 173 -6.96 -7.41 17.91
CA HIS A 173 -7.87 -7.66 19.03
C HIS A 173 -8.34 -6.36 19.69
N LEU A 174 -7.46 -5.37 19.87
CA LEU A 174 -7.84 -4.07 20.43
C LEU A 174 -8.91 -3.37 19.57
N ALA A 175 -8.70 -3.32 18.25
CA ALA A 175 -9.66 -2.76 17.30
C ALA A 175 -11.00 -3.52 17.35
N TRP A 176 -10.96 -4.85 17.44
CA TRP A 176 -12.16 -5.68 17.56
C TRP A 176 -12.91 -5.46 18.88
N VAL A 177 -12.22 -5.36 20.02
CA VAL A 177 -12.85 -5.10 21.32
C VAL A 177 -13.63 -3.78 21.33
N GLU A 178 -13.09 -2.75 20.65
CA GLU A 178 -13.73 -1.43 20.62
C GLU A 178 -14.86 -1.33 19.57
N HIS A 179 -14.76 -2.04 18.45
CA HIS A 179 -15.64 -1.81 17.29
C HIS A 179 -16.16 -3.08 16.60
N GLY A 180 -15.70 -4.26 16.99
CA GLY A 180 -16.17 -5.52 16.41
C GLY A 180 -17.63 -5.84 16.77
N SER A 181 -18.31 -6.54 15.91
CA SER A 181 -19.72 -6.96 16.10
C SER A 181 -19.91 -8.47 16.10
N LEU A 182 -19.03 -9.22 15.46
CA LEU A 182 -19.07 -10.69 15.45
C LEU A 182 -18.13 -11.29 16.50
N PRO A 183 -18.39 -12.51 16.98
CA PRO A 183 -17.50 -13.21 17.90
C PRO A 183 -16.08 -13.37 17.35
N TRP A 184 -15.07 -13.15 18.18
CA TRP A 184 -13.66 -13.19 17.80
C TRP A 184 -13.23 -14.50 17.15
N ASP A 185 -13.61 -15.62 17.74
CA ASP A 185 -13.30 -16.97 17.25
C ASP A 185 -13.84 -17.19 15.83
N ARG A 186 -15.01 -16.61 15.51
CA ARG A 186 -15.62 -16.67 14.20
C ARG A 186 -14.79 -15.94 13.14
N LEU A 187 -14.09 -14.86 13.51
CA LEU A 187 -13.23 -14.08 12.62
C LEU A 187 -11.89 -14.80 12.34
N VAL A 188 -11.35 -15.53 13.32
CA VAL A 188 -10.11 -16.30 13.16
C VAL A 188 -10.33 -17.65 12.46
N ALA A 189 -11.53 -18.23 12.59
CA ALA A 189 -11.85 -19.55 12.06
C ALA A 189 -11.57 -19.77 10.55
N PRO A 190 -11.79 -18.81 9.63
CA PRO A 190 -11.42 -18.97 8.23
C PRO A 190 -9.93 -19.20 8.03
N ALA A 191 -9.07 -18.45 8.73
CA ALA A 191 -7.61 -18.60 8.67
C ALA A 191 -7.16 -19.95 9.22
N ILE A 192 -7.78 -20.44 10.33
CA ILE A 192 -7.52 -21.77 10.88
C ILE A 192 -7.80 -22.85 9.82
N ARG A 193 -8.94 -22.76 9.11
CA ARG A 193 -9.28 -23.71 8.06
C ARG A 193 -8.29 -23.66 6.89
N LEU A 194 -7.95 -22.45 6.40
CA LEU A 194 -6.96 -22.28 5.33
C LEU A 194 -5.61 -22.87 5.69
N ALA A 195 -5.16 -22.68 6.93
CA ALA A 195 -3.88 -23.22 7.38
C ALA A 195 -3.90 -24.74 7.55
N ARG A 196 -4.97 -25.28 8.16
CA ARG A 196 -5.12 -26.73 8.46
C ARG A 196 -5.41 -27.55 7.21
N ASP A 197 -6.42 -27.15 6.45
CA ASP A 197 -6.93 -27.93 5.31
C ASP A 197 -6.07 -27.65 4.05
N GLY A 198 -5.41 -26.50 4.04
CA GLY A 198 -4.55 -26.03 2.96
C GLY A 198 -5.32 -25.28 1.86
N PHE A 199 -4.55 -24.66 0.99
CA PHE A 199 -5.06 -23.92 -0.18
C PHE A 199 -4.16 -24.14 -1.38
N VAL A 200 -4.71 -23.88 -2.57
CA VAL A 200 -4.01 -24.08 -3.85
C VAL A 200 -2.93 -23.01 -4.04
N VAL A 201 -1.72 -23.45 -4.29
CA VAL A 201 -0.56 -22.57 -4.57
C VAL A 201 -0.74 -21.92 -5.95
N SER A 202 -0.84 -20.59 -5.98
CA SER A 202 -0.90 -19.79 -7.20
C SER A 202 0.47 -19.67 -7.88
N GLN A 203 0.50 -19.21 -9.15
CA GLN A 203 1.75 -18.94 -9.86
C GLN A 203 2.63 -17.92 -9.12
N ALA A 204 2.02 -16.86 -8.59
CA ALA A 204 2.76 -15.82 -7.86
C ALA A 204 3.37 -16.35 -6.57
N LEU A 205 2.60 -17.13 -5.78
CA LEU A 205 3.09 -17.76 -4.55
C LEU A 205 4.19 -18.79 -4.85
N ALA A 206 4.01 -19.64 -5.87
CA ALA A 206 5.02 -20.60 -6.27
C ALA A 206 6.36 -19.92 -6.62
N SER A 207 6.30 -18.84 -7.42
CA SER A 207 7.48 -18.07 -7.80
C SER A 207 8.13 -17.38 -6.59
N SER A 208 7.33 -16.84 -5.68
CA SER A 208 7.80 -16.19 -4.45
C SER A 208 8.50 -17.18 -3.51
N LEU A 209 7.87 -18.35 -3.28
CA LEU A 209 8.45 -19.43 -2.46
C LEU A 209 9.75 -19.95 -3.05
N ALA A 210 9.79 -20.19 -4.35
CA ALA A 210 11.03 -20.63 -5.04
C ALA A 210 12.16 -19.60 -4.89
N GLY A 211 11.83 -18.31 -4.94
CA GLY A 211 12.80 -17.21 -4.79
C GLY A 211 13.34 -17.04 -3.37
N VAL A 212 12.52 -17.33 -2.34
CA VAL A 212 12.94 -17.17 -0.94
C VAL A 212 13.60 -18.42 -0.35
N LEU A 213 13.25 -19.61 -0.82
CA LEU A 213 13.70 -20.90 -0.24
C LEU A 213 15.23 -21.00 -0.05
N PRO A 214 16.10 -20.55 -0.96
CA PRO A 214 17.55 -20.56 -0.72
C PRO A 214 17.98 -19.73 0.51
N ARG A 215 17.24 -18.65 0.83
CA ARG A 215 17.51 -17.81 2.00
C ARG A 215 16.93 -18.38 3.31
N MET A 216 16.12 -19.42 3.22
CA MET A 216 15.56 -20.19 4.33
C MET A 216 16.40 -21.42 4.68
N ALA A 217 17.46 -21.72 3.94
CA ALA A 217 18.23 -22.98 4.05
C ALA A 217 18.78 -23.23 5.48
N ASP A 218 19.12 -22.16 6.20
CA ASP A 218 19.62 -22.24 7.58
C ASP A 218 18.52 -22.40 8.63
N TYR A 219 17.23 -22.38 8.22
CA TYR A 219 16.07 -22.46 9.10
C TYR A 219 15.20 -23.67 8.76
N PRO A 220 15.47 -24.84 9.38
CA PRO A 220 14.80 -26.11 9.01
C PRO A 220 13.26 -26.06 9.10
N ALA A 221 12.70 -25.36 10.08
CA ALA A 221 11.25 -25.21 10.22
C ALA A 221 10.64 -24.42 9.03
N SER A 222 11.34 -23.40 8.54
CA SER A 222 10.92 -22.63 7.37
C SER A 222 10.98 -23.45 6.09
N VAL A 223 12.05 -24.22 5.89
CA VAL A 223 12.18 -25.14 4.76
C VAL A 223 11.06 -26.18 4.82
N ALA A 224 10.78 -26.77 5.99
CA ALA A 224 9.72 -27.76 6.15
C ALA A 224 8.34 -27.20 5.83
N GLN A 225 8.03 -25.96 6.23
CA GLN A 225 6.73 -25.35 6.01
C GLN A 225 6.54 -24.82 4.59
N PHE A 226 7.56 -24.18 4.00
CA PHE A 226 7.46 -23.47 2.73
C PHE A 226 8.03 -24.21 1.53
N SER A 227 8.32 -25.52 1.71
CA SER A 227 8.72 -26.41 0.61
C SER A 227 8.04 -27.78 0.73
N ASN A 228 7.98 -28.50 -0.37
CA ASN A 228 7.55 -29.89 -0.41
C ASN A 228 8.78 -30.79 -0.30
N GLY A 229 9.17 -31.12 0.96
CA GLY A 229 10.37 -31.95 1.20
C GLY A 229 11.68 -31.31 0.76
N GLY A 230 11.83 -29.97 0.86
CA GLY A 230 13.02 -29.23 0.41
C GLY A 230 12.95 -28.75 -1.05
N VAL A 231 11.89 -29.11 -1.80
CA VAL A 231 11.66 -28.68 -3.18
C VAL A 231 10.59 -27.58 -3.21
N PRO A 232 10.76 -26.49 -3.98
CA PRO A 232 9.74 -25.46 -4.09
C PRO A 232 8.37 -26.00 -4.50
N TYR A 233 7.29 -25.50 -3.88
CA TYR A 233 5.93 -25.82 -4.29
C TYR A 233 5.69 -25.43 -5.75
N ARG A 234 4.93 -26.27 -6.46
CA ARG A 234 4.47 -26.00 -7.82
C ARG A 234 3.05 -25.42 -7.81
N VAL A 235 2.72 -24.73 -8.89
CA VAL A 235 1.35 -24.24 -9.12
C VAL A 235 0.36 -25.41 -9.09
N GLY A 236 -0.74 -25.23 -8.36
CA GLY A 236 -1.77 -26.25 -8.20
C GLY A 236 -1.55 -27.23 -7.05
N GLU A 237 -0.36 -27.29 -6.45
CA GLU A 237 -0.14 -28.06 -5.22
C GLU A 237 -0.85 -27.41 -4.02
N ILE A 238 -1.02 -28.17 -2.95
CA ILE A 238 -1.71 -27.70 -1.73
C ILE A 238 -0.67 -27.38 -0.65
N LEU A 239 -0.61 -26.11 -0.24
CA LEU A 239 0.18 -25.69 0.92
C LEU A 239 -0.65 -25.83 2.19
N ARG A 240 -0.14 -26.60 3.17
CA ARG A 240 -0.69 -26.75 4.51
C ARG A 240 0.29 -26.23 5.55
N GLN A 241 -0.24 -25.58 6.58
CA GLN A 241 0.56 -24.95 7.64
C GLN A 241 0.01 -25.41 9.00
N GLY A 242 0.25 -26.67 9.35
CA GLY A 242 -0.34 -27.34 10.52
C GLY A 242 -0.01 -26.66 11.85
N ASP A 243 1.25 -26.28 12.08
CA ASP A 243 1.67 -25.59 13.31
C ASP A 243 1.04 -24.19 13.40
N LEU A 244 0.93 -23.47 12.26
CA LEU A 244 0.23 -22.19 12.22
C LEU A 244 -1.27 -22.35 12.55
N ALA A 245 -1.92 -23.41 12.07
CA ALA A 245 -3.31 -23.70 12.40
C ALA A 245 -3.51 -23.91 13.90
N LEU A 246 -2.57 -24.58 14.60
CA LEU A 246 -2.60 -24.75 16.06
C LEU A 246 -2.44 -23.40 16.79
N THR A 247 -1.50 -22.57 16.35
CA THR A 247 -1.31 -21.22 16.92
C THR A 247 -2.54 -20.34 16.70
N LEU A 248 -3.10 -20.31 15.50
CA LEU A 248 -4.35 -19.59 15.21
C LEU A 248 -5.53 -20.12 16.04
N SER A 249 -5.59 -21.42 16.30
CA SER A 249 -6.63 -22.01 17.17
C SER A 249 -6.50 -21.52 18.61
N ARG A 250 -5.27 -21.39 19.14
CA ARG A 250 -5.04 -20.79 20.48
C ARG A 250 -5.47 -19.33 20.51
N ILE A 251 -5.13 -18.55 19.47
CA ILE A 251 -5.53 -17.15 19.33
C ILE A 251 -7.05 -17.03 19.23
N GLY A 252 -7.71 -17.88 18.44
CA GLY A 252 -9.17 -17.91 18.32
C GLY A 252 -9.86 -18.18 19.66
N ALA A 253 -9.34 -19.12 20.45
CA ALA A 253 -9.94 -19.53 21.72
C ALA A 253 -9.63 -18.58 22.90
N GLN A 254 -8.46 -17.92 22.91
CA GLN A 254 -7.94 -17.19 24.07
C GLN A 254 -7.62 -15.71 23.79
N GLY A 255 -7.92 -15.24 22.56
CA GLY A 255 -7.51 -13.90 22.13
C GLY A 255 -5.98 -13.73 22.19
N PRO A 256 -5.49 -12.55 22.60
CA PRO A 256 -4.06 -12.26 22.71
C PRO A 256 -3.29 -13.21 23.63
N LEU A 257 -3.92 -13.78 24.65
CA LEU A 257 -3.26 -14.74 25.54
C LEU A 257 -2.81 -15.99 24.80
N GLY A 258 -3.50 -16.40 23.74
CA GLY A 258 -3.09 -17.52 22.88
C GLY A 258 -1.81 -17.27 22.08
N PHE A 259 -1.31 -16.02 22.04
CA PHE A 259 -0.06 -15.64 21.40
C PHE A 259 1.00 -15.16 22.39
N TYR A 260 0.66 -14.21 23.29
CA TYR A 260 1.61 -13.54 24.17
C TYR A 260 1.88 -14.30 25.49
N ALA A 261 1.16 -15.39 25.75
CA ALA A 261 1.32 -16.24 26.91
C ALA A 261 1.27 -17.74 26.54
N GLY A 262 1.49 -18.60 27.49
CA GLY A 262 1.40 -20.07 27.35
C GLY A 262 2.35 -20.62 26.28
N GLU A 263 1.89 -21.67 25.59
CA GLU A 263 2.71 -22.47 24.69
C GLU A 263 3.32 -21.67 23.53
N THR A 264 2.55 -20.76 22.90
CA THR A 264 3.07 -19.96 21.77
C THR A 264 4.24 -19.08 22.22
N ALA A 265 4.09 -18.36 23.35
CA ALA A 265 5.15 -17.52 23.89
C ALA A 265 6.39 -18.34 24.33
N GLU A 266 6.19 -19.56 24.81
CA GLU A 266 7.28 -20.48 25.16
C GLU A 266 8.06 -20.97 23.96
N LEU A 267 7.37 -21.29 22.85
CA LEU A 267 8.00 -21.69 21.60
C LEU A 267 8.85 -20.54 21.03
N VAL A 268 8.33 -19.32 21.01
CA VAL A 268 9.06 -18.14 20.57
C VAL A 268 10.30 -17.90 21.44
N ALA A 269 10.15 -17.86 22.76
CA ALA A 269 11.26 -17.59 23.67
C ALA A 269 12.34 -18.68 23.58
N ARG A 270 11.96 -19.94 23.37
CA ARG A 270 12.90 -21.05 23.15
C ARG A 270 13.70 -20.86 21.87
N GLU A 271 13.04 -20.53 20.76
CA GLU A 271 13.69 -20.26 19.48
C GLU A 271 14.70 -19.11 19.59
N MET A 272 14.27 -18.01 20.20
CA MET A 272 15.12 -16.84 20.42
C MET A 272 16.35 -17.17 21.28
N ALA A 273 16.16 -17.85 22.40
CA ALA A 273 17.26 -18.22 23.32
C ALA A 273 18.25 -19.21 22.70
N ALA A 274 17.77 -20.14 21.87
CA ALA A 274 18.62 -21.13 21.20
C ALA A 274 19.56 -20.53 20.15
N HIS A 275 19.22 -19.38 19.59
CA HIS A 275 19.92 -18.80 18.43
C HIS A 275 20.42 -17.37 18.67
N GLY A 276 20.56 -16.94 19.94
CA GLY A 276 21.14 -15.64 20.30
C GLY A 276 20.23 -14.43 20.08
N GLY A 277 18.93 -14.64 19.94
CA GLY A 277 17.93 -13.57 19.96
C GLY A 277 17.74 -13.02 21.39
N ILE A 278 17.25 -11.78 21.48
CA ILE A 278 17.11 -11.06 22.76
C ILE A 278 15.67 -10.89 23.23
N MET A 279 14.68 -11.27 22.43
CA MET A 279 13.27 -11.23 22.83
C MET A 279 12.94 -12.36 23.81
N THR A 280 12.31 -12.00 24.93
CA THR A 280 11.96 -12.91 26.02
C THR A 280 10.44 -13.08 26.17
N LYS A 281 10.01 -14.04 27.02
CA LYS A 281 8.60 -14.13 27.43
C LYS A 281 8.10 -12.87 28.14
N GLY A 282 8.98 -12.16 28.83
CA GLY A 282 8.66 -10.89 29.48
C GLY A 282 8.32 -9.79 28.46
N ASP A 283 9.07 -9.72 27.38
CA ASP A 283 8.80 -8.77 26.28
C ASP A 283 7.44 -9.06 25.62
N LEU A 284 7.15 -10.33 25.34
CA LEU A 284 5.86 -10.75 24.78
C LEU A 284 4.69 -10.41 25.75
N ALA A 285 4.78 -10.78 27.01
CA ALA A 285 3.75 -10.50 28.01
C ALA A 285 3.56 -8.99 28.27
N GLY A 286 4.62 -8.21 28.10
CA GLY A 286 4.63 -6.75 28.26
C GLY A 286 4.08 -5.98 27.06
N TYR A 287 3.96 -6.59 25.87
CA TYR A 287 3.52 -5.88 24.66
C TYR A 287 2.08 -5.36 24.80
N ARG A 288 1.86 -4.13 24.35
CA ARG A 288 0.53 -3.49 24.27
C ARG A 288 0.38 -2.73 22.96
N ALA A 289 -0.70 -2.97 22.25
CA ALA A 289 -1.14 -2.09 21.18
C ALA A 289 -1.70 -0.77 21.76
N VAL A 290 -1.60 0.32 21.01
CA VAL A 290 -1.98 1.67 21.47
C VAL A 290 -3.03 2.28 20.56
N ARG A 291 -4.12 2.77 21.15
CA ARG A 291 -5.05 3.68 20.46
C ARG A 291 -4.45 5.07 20.39
N ARG A 292 -4.48 5.69 19.18
CA ARG A 292 -4.01 7.06 18.97
C ARG A 292 -5.08 7.91 18.31
N ALA A 293 -5.04 9.21 18.52
CA ALA A 293 -5.79 10.15 17.68
C ALA A 293 -5.21 10.10 16.26
N PRO A 294 -6.04 10.10 15.20
CA PRO A 294 -5.54 10.14 13.84
C PRO A 294 -4.81 11.45 13.55
N LEU A 295 -3.87 11.41 12.62
CA LEU A 295 -3.31 12.60 12.04
C LEU A 295 -4.28 13.11 10.98
N MET A 296 -4.72 14.36 11.14
CA MET A 296 -5.68 15.02 10.26
C MET A 296 -4.99 16.07 9.40
N GLY A 297 -5.32 16.10 8.13
CA GLY A 297 -4.91 17.14 7.19
C GLY A 297 -6.05 17.48 6.23
N THR A 298 -5.87 18.48 5.39
CA THR A 298 -6.80 18.82 4.31
C THR A 298 -6.06 19.05 3.01
N TYR A 299 -6.68 18.67 1.90
CA TYR A 299 -6.13 18.90 0.57
C TYR A 299 -7.25 19.17 -0.43
N ARG A 300 -7.27 20.37 -1.04
CA ARG A 300 -8.29 20.79 -2.03
C ARG A 300 -9.74 20.51 -1.61
N GLY A 301 -10.04 20.73 -0.33
CA GLY A 301 -11.39 20.51 0.22
C GLY A 301 -11.70 19.05 0.60
N VAL A 302 -10.70 18.18 0.56
CA VAL A 302 -10.80 16.79 1.00
C VAL A 302 -10.07 16.63 2.33
N ASP A 303 -10.70 15.97 3.31
CA ASP A 303 -10.07 15.60 4.57
C ASP A 303 -9.15 14.40 4.37
N VAL A 304 -7.94 14.48 4.90
CA VAL A 304 -6.92 13.40 4.89
C VAL A 304 -6.78 12.86 6.29
N ILE A 305 -7.22 11.64 6.51
CA ILE A 305 -7.20 10.93 7.80
C ILE A 305 -6.13 9.84 7.70
N SER A 306 -5.04 9.98 8.44
CA SER A 306 -3.92 9.05 8.32
C SER A 306 -3.29 8.69 9.66
N MET A 307 -2.29 7.83 9.63
CA MET A 307 -1.61 7.35 10.84
C MET A 307 -0.61 8.39 11.38
N PRO A 308 -0.67 8.70 12.69
CA PRO A 308 0.35 9.53 13.33
C PRO A 308 1.64 8.73 13.62
N PRO A 309 2.74 9.35 14.06
CA PRO A 309 3.92 8.64 14.58
C PRO A 309 3.56 7.61 15.70
N ALA A 310 4.20 6.41 15.78
CA ALA A 310 5.46 5.99 15.12
C ALA A 310 5.40 5.76 13.60
N SER A 311 4.25 5.87 12.91
CA SER A 311 4.29 5.99 11.45
C SER A 311 4.68 7.41 11.04
N SER A 312 5.63 7.54 10.12
CA SER A 312 5.94 8.83 9.49
C SER A 312 5.00 9.14 8.31
N GLY A 313 4.29 8.11 7.83
CA GLY A 313 3.58 8.18 6.55
C GLY A 313 2.55 9.29 6.48
N GLY A 314 1.67 9.37 7.48
CA GLY A 314 0.63 10.41 7.52
C GLY A 314 1.18 11.82 7.53
N ALA A 315 2.17 12.10 8.39
CA ALA A 315 2.79 13.41 8.49
C ALA A 315 3.48 13.82 7.18
N THR A 316 4.25 12.91 6.59
CA THR A 316 4.97 13.18 5.33
C THR A 316 4.02 13.38 4.15
N VAL A 317 2.93 12.57 4.04
CA VAL A 317 1.92 12.77 2.99
C VAL A 317 1.21 14.11 3.15
N VAL A 318 0.74 14.45 4.36
CA VAL A 318 0.05 15.73 4.61
C VAL A 318 0.97 16.91 4.32
N GLN A 319 2.25 16.85 4.70
CA GLN A 319 3.23 17.89 4.40
C GLN A 319 3.42 18.06 2.89
N MET A 320 3.59 16.98 2.13
CA MET A 320 3.71 17.03 0.67
C MET A 320 2.45 17.59 0.00
N LEU A 321 1.27 17.14 0.42
CA LEU A 321 0.00 17.67 -0.08
C LEU A 321 -0.12 19.17 0.20
N ASN A 322 0.24 19.63 1.39
CA ASN A 322 0.24 21.04 1.74
C ASN A 322 1.22 21.87 0.88
N ILE A 323 2.38 21.32 0.54
CA ILE A 323 3.32 21.97 -0.40
C ILE A 323 2.70 22.06 -1.78
N LEU A 324 2.15 20.95 -2.28
CA LEU A 324 1.61 20.82 -3.64
C LEU A 324 0.32 21.62 -3.87
N GLU A 325 -0.46 21.87 -2.82
CA GLU A 325 -1.70 22.67 -2.90
C GLU A 325 -1.48 24.09 -3.43
N GLY A 326 -0.27 24.62 -3.30
CA GLY A 326 0.12 25.93 -3.82
C GLY A 326 0.43 25.99 -5.32
N TYR A 327 0.36 24.87 -6.03
CA TYR A 327 0.65 24.78 -7.47
C TYR A 327 -0.59 24.36 -8.27
N ASP A 328 -0.69 24.85 -9.50
CA ASP A 328 -1.69 24.41 -10.47
C ASP A 328 -1.21 23.13 -11.19
N LEU A 329 -1.41 21.99 -10.52
CA LEU A 329 -1.03 20.68 -11.08
C LEU A 329 -1.93 20.29 -12.26
N VAL A 330 -3.19 20.69 -12.23
CA VAL A 330 -4.17 20.41 -13.30
C VAL A 330 -3.79 21.14 -14.58
N GLY A 331 -3.53 22.44 -14.48
CA GLY A 331 -3.12 23.26 -15.63
C GLY A 331 -1.75 22.86 -16.20
N SER A 332 -0.84 22.38 -15.36
CA SER A 332 0.47 21.87 -15.78
C SER A 332 0.42 20.47 -16.39
N GLY A 333 -0.61 19.68 -16.08
CA GLY A 333 -0.87 18.34 -16.59
C GLY A 333 -0.10 17.21 -15.88
N SER A 334 -0.76 16.05 -15.77
CA SER A 334 -0.15 14.84 -15.20
C SER A 334 1.05 14.38 -16.03
N GLY A 335 2.17 14.05 -15.37
CA GLY A 335 3.39 13.54 -16.02
C GLY A 335 4.19 14.59 -16.82
N SER A 336 3.79 15.88 -16.83
CA SER A 336 4.61 16.95 -17.39
C SER A 336 5.89 17.16 -16.57
N ALA A 337 6.92 17.75 -17.17
CA ALA A 337 8.17 18.06 -16.47
C ALA A 337 7.94 19.05 -15.31
N THR A 338 7.06 20.04 -15.47
CA THR A 338 6.71 21.01 -14.43
C THR A 338 6.04 20.35 -13.23
N THR A 339 4.97 19.56 -13.48
CA THR A 339 4.28 18.82 -12.41
C THR A 339 5.20 17.84 -11.71
N THR A 340 5.98 17.07 -12.48
CA THR A 340 6.92 16.08 -11.94
C THR A 340 7.99 16.74 -11.08
N HIS A 341 8.54 17.87 -11.52
CA HIS A 341 9.54 18.64 -10.80
C HIS A 341 9.02 19.08 -9.41
N VAL A 342 7.87 19.73 -9.33
CA VAL A 342 7.34 20.21 -8.03
C VAL A 342 6.96 19.05 -7.10
N ILE A 343 6.52 17.90 -7.64
CA ILE A 343 6.29 16.69 -6.85
C ILE A 343 7.60 16.17 -6.26
N ILE A 344 8.68 16.10 -7.06
CA ILE A 344 10.00 15.67 -6.57
C ILE A 344 10.52 16.61 -5.49
N GLU A 345 10.38 17.92 -5.69
CA GLU A 345 10.82 18.93 -4.72
C GLU A 345 10.02 18.89 -3.40
N ALA A 346 8.72 18.60 -3.46
CA ALA A 346 7.91 18.35 -2.27
C ALA A 346 8.37 17.08 -1.54
N MET A 347 8.61 15.98 -2.26
CA MET A 347 9.14 14.73 -1.71
C MET A 347 10.50 14.96 -1.02
N ARG A 348 11.43 15.64 -1.69
CA ARG A 348 12.77 15.95 -1.17
C ARG A 348 12.71 16.62 0.22
N ARG A 349 11.87 17.64 0.37
CA ARG A 349 11.72 18.40 1.62
C ARG A 349 11.07 17.61 2.72
N ALA A 350 9.95 16.95 2.41
CA ALA A 350 9.20 16.19 3.39
C ALA A 350 9.99 14.97 3.91
N TYR A 351 10.79 14.33 3.08
CA TYR A 351 11.66 13.23 3.52
C TYR A 351 12.87 13.72 4.32
N ALA A 352 13.39 14.92 4.08
CA ALA A 352 14.40 15.53 4.92
C ALA A 352 13.87 15.77 6.35
N ASP A 353 12.69 16.39 6.46
CA ASP A 353 12.03 16.63 7.74
C ASP A 353 11.66 15.31 8.46
N ARG A 354 11.18 14.32 7.72
CA ARG A 354 10.91 12.96 8.25
C ARG A 354 12.15 12.42 8.98
N ALA A 355 13.31 12.52 8.34
CA ALA A 355 14.56 11.99 8.86
C ALA A 355 15.01 12.65 10.17
N LEU A 356 14.81 13.96 10.25
CA LEU A 356 15.24 14.75 11.39
C LEU A 356 14.37 14.60 12.60
N HIS A 357 13.08 14.57 12.38
CA HIS A 357 12.12 14.89 13.43
C HIS A 357 11.28 13.71 13.85
N LEU A 358 11.02 12.73 12.95
CA LEU A 358 10.02 11.70 13.23
C LEU A 358 10.63 10.46 13.90
N GLY A 359 9.87 9.87 14.82
CA GLY A 359 10.22 8.69 15.59
C GLY A 359 9.05 8.27 16.47
N ASP A 360 9.27 7.39 17.44
CA ASP A 360 8.26 7.03 18.44
C ASP A 360 7.98 8.24 19.36
N PRO A 361 6.75 8.75 19.44
CA PRO A 361 6.43 9.92 20.26
C PRO A 361 6.63 9.68 21.77
N ALA A 362 6.62 8.45 22.24
CA ALA A 362 6.93 8.13 23.64
C ALA A 362 8.40 8.41 24.00
N PHE A 363 9.30 8.39 23.01
CA PHE A 363 10.74 8.58 23.14
C PHE A 363 11.23 9.89 22.50
N ASN A 364 10.34 10.61 21.80
CA ASN A 364 10.65 11.86 21.08
C ASN A 364 9.60 12.93 21.39
N GLN A 365 9.59 13.43 22.64
CA GLN A 365 8.61 14.40 23.13
C GLN A 365 8.71 15.79 22.47
N GLY A 366 9.85 16.11 21.86
CA GLY A 366 10.08 17.39 21.17
C GLY A 366 9.72 17.39 19.68
N MET A 367 9.04 16.36 19.19
CA MET A 367 8.68 16.22 17.78
C MET A 367 7.77 17.40 17.34
N PRO A 368 8.16 18.20 16.34
CA PRO A 368 7.41 19.39 15.93
C PRO A 368 6.27 19.02 14.95
N LEU A 369 5.43 18.02 15.31
CA LEU A 369 4.45 17.42 14.41
C LEU A 369 3.46 18.46 13.85
N ASP A 370 2.91 19.31 14.73
CA ASP A 370 1.93 20.35 14.34
C ASP A 370 2.52 21.32 13.30
N ARG A 371 3.81 21.69 13.45
CA ARG A 371 4.49 22.53 12.46
C ARG A 371 4.67 21.80 11.14
N LEU A 372 5.14 20.55 11.16
CA LEU A 372 5.44 19.79 9.95
C LEU A 372 4.19 19.62 9.05
N VAL A 373 2.99 19.51 9.65
CA VAL A 373 1.74 19.35 8.90
C VAL A 373 0.99 20.68 8.68
N SER A 374 1.56 21.82 9.08
CA SER A 374 0.92 23.11 8.93
C SER A 374 1.00 23.66 7.50
N LYS A 375 -0.01 24.44 7.10
CA LYS A 375 -0.04 25.15 5.80
C LYS A 375 1.00 26.26 5.75
N GLU A 376 1.30 26.89 6.89
CA GLU A 376 2.29 27.96 7.07
C GLU A 376 3.68 27.44 6.76
N TYR A 377 4.06 26.31 7.36
CA TYR A 377 5.37 25.70 7.10
C TYR A 377 5.50 25.22 5.65
N ALA A 378 4.45 24.65 5.10
CA ALA A 378 4.41 24.29 3.68
C ALA A 378 4.60 25.52 2.76
N ALA A 379 4.04 26.68 3.12
CA ALA A 379 4.27 27.93 2.40
C ALA A 379 5.73 28.43 2.52
N GLU A 380 6.40 28.22 3.66
CA GLU A 380 7.83 28.48 3.83
C GLU A 380 8.65 27.59 2.89
N LEU A 381 8.36 26.28 2.87
CA LEU A 381 9.05 25.31 2.01
C LEU A 381 8.86 25.62 0.53
N ARG A 382 7.65 26.01 0.09
CA ARG A 382 7.38 26.41 -1.30
C ARG A 382 8.28 27.54 -1.78
N ARG A 383 8.59 28.54 -0.92
CA ARG A 383 9.48 29.67 -1.30
C ARG A 383 10.92 29.23 -1.57
N THR A 384 11.31 28.04 -1.12
CA THR A 384 12.64 27.47 -1.36
C THR A 384 12.71 26.61 -2.63
N ILE A 385 11.59 26.39 -3.31
CA ILE A 385 11.53 25.62 -4.56
C ILE A 385 11.78 26.59 -5.73
N ASP A 386 12.86 26.38 -6.46
CA ASP A 386 13.08 27.01 -7.75
C ASP A 386 12.36 26.17 -8.82
N LEU A 387 11.58 26.82 -9.69
CA LEU A 387 10.82 26.10 -10.71
C LEU A 387 11.68 25.69 -11.93
N ASP A 388 12.86 26.25 -12.06
CA ASP A 388 13.76 26.03 -13.19
C ASP A 388 14.96 25.15 -12.84
N GLU A 389 15.30 25.01 -11.54
CA GLU A 389 16.45 24.25 -11.07
C GLU A 389 16.08 23.30 -9.92
N ALA A 390 16.58 22.06 -9.96
CA ALA A 390 16.40 21.08 -8.90
C ALA A 390 17.28 21.43 -7.69
N SER A 391 16.69 21.33 -6.49
CA SER A 391 17.47 21.48 -5.25
C SER A 391 18.45 20.31 -5.09
N ALA A 392 19.64 20.58 -4.55
CA ALA A 392 20.59 19.54 -4.19
C ALA A 392 20.30 18.99 -2.78
N SER A 393 20.31 17.68 -2.63
CA SER A 393 20.27 17.02 -1.32
C SER A 393 21.69 16.85 -0.77
N SER A 394 21.92 17.25 0.47
CA SER A 394 23.24 17.17 1.11
C SER A 394 23.17 16.45 2.45
N PRO A 395 24.19 15.61 2.80
CA PRO A 395 24.32 15.02 4.13
C PRO A 395 24.51 16.02 5.27
N ASP A 396 25.11 17.16 4.97
CA ASP A 396 25.23 18.25 5.93
C ASP A 396 23.88 18.87 6.29
N SER A 397 22.88 18.59 5.48
CA SER A 397 21.49 18.89 5.74
C SER A 397 20.69 17.67 6.23
N PHE A 398 21.18 16.41 6.24
CA PHE A 398 20.50 15.19 6.75
C PHE A 398 20.84 13.90 5.97
N THR A 399 20.65 12.70 6.57
CA THR A 399 20.96 11.40 5.93
C THR A 399 20.12 10.21 6.39
N TRP A 400 19.98 9.20 5.52
CA TRP A 400 19.07 8.05 5.66
C TRP A 400 19.69 6.64 5.49
N SER A 401 19.11 5.59 6.16
CA SER A 401 19.36 4.17 5.90
C SER A 401 18.29 3.56 4.99
N VAL A 402 18.54 2.37 4.43
CA VAL A 402 17.61 1.66 3.52
C VAL A 402 16.64 0.82 4.34
N GLU A 403 15.33 1.08 4.25
CA GLU A 403 14.26 0.23 4.77
C GLU A 403 13.98 -0.95 3.82
N GLY A 404 13.37 -2.02 4.34
CA GLY A 404 12.90 -3.15 3.54
C GLY A 404 11.70 -2.78 2.64
N ASP A 405 11.53 -3.53 1.53
CA ASP A 405 10.54 -3.20 0.49
C ASP A 405 9.22 -3.99 0.60
N GLU A 406 9.04 -4.84 1.63
CA GLU A 406 7.91 -5.75 1.70
C GLU A 406 6.96 -5.44 2.87
N THR A 407 5.72 -5.20 2.52
CA THR A 407 4.60 -4.88 3.43
C THR A 407 3.32 -5.41 2.77
N THR A 408 2.21 -5.47 3.48
CA THR A 408 0.90 -5.69 2.87
C THR A 408 -0.10 -4.64 3.33
N HIS A 409 -1.07 -4.36 2.49
CA HIS A 409 -2.16 -3.44 2.78
C HIS A 409 -3.51 -4.07 2.45
N LEU A 410 -4.54 -3.73 3.22
CA LEU A 410 -5.92 -4.04 2.91
C LEU A 410 -6.82 -2.83 3.20
N SER A 411 -7.85 -2.67 2.37
CA SER A 411 -8.92 -1.71 2.56
C SER A 411 -10.26 -2.42 2.62
N VAL A 412 -11.13 -2.00 3.55
CA VAL A 412 -12.48 -2.54 3.73
C VAL A 412 -13.47 -1.39 3.90
N VAL A 413 -14.60 -1.48 3.21
CA VAL A 413 -15.75 -0.60 3.43
C VAL A 413 -17.01 -1.46 3.56
N ASP A 414 -17.74 -1.27 4.65
CA ASP A 414 -18.97 -2.00 4.92
C ASP A 414 -20.23 -1.28 4.39
N ARG A 415 -21.38 -1.89 4.60
CA ARG A 415 -22.68 -1.39 4.15
C ARG A 415 -23.05 -0.02 4.76
N ALA A 416 -22.63 0.24 5.99
CA ALA A 416 -22.84 1.51 6.66
C ALA A 416 -21.84 2.60 6.25
N ARG A 417 -20.87 2.27 5.35
CA ARG A 417 -19.74 3.15 4.96
C ARG A 417 -18.74 3.38 6.09
N ASN A 418 -18.68 2.48 7.08
CA ASN A 418 -17.50 2.41 7.93
C ASN A 418 -16.32 1.94 7.07
N ALA A 419 -15.17 2.56 7.25
CA ALA A 419 -13.98 2.28 6.43
C ALA A 419 -12.78 1.92 7.31
N VAL A 420 -12.01 0.92 6.86
CA VAL A 420 -10.73 0.51 7.43
C VAL A 420 -9.66 0.58 6.35
N ALA A 421 -8.53 1.20 6.68
CA ALA A 421 -7.26 1.08 5.97
C ALA A 421 -6.24 0.46 6.94
N LEU A 422 -5.69 -0.70 6.61
CA LEU A 422 -4.77 -1.45 7.46
C LEU A 422 -3.52 -1.80 6.68
N THR A 423 -2.35 -1.38 7.19
CA THR A 423 -1.03 -1.72 6.66
C THR A 423 -0.22 -2.41 7.74
N TYR A 424 0.31 -3.59 7.46
CA TYR A 424 1.10 -4.36 8.41
C TYR A 424 2.19 -5.18 7.70
N THR A 425 3.23 -5.58 8.41
CA THR A 425 4.48 -6.02 7.81
C THR A 425 5.23 -7.04 8.65
N LEU A 426 6.26 -7.61 8.04
CA LEU A 426 7.38 -8.33 8.67
C LEU A 426 8.73 -7.60 8.43
N GLU A 427 8.75 -6.43 7.84
CA GLU A 427 9.81 -5.59 7.27
C GLU A 427 10.20 -6.07 5.86
N GLN A 428 10.95 -7.14 5.72
CA GLN A 428 11.30 -7.73 4.41
C GLN A 428 10.38 -8.88 4.05
N GLY A 429 10.35 -9.25 2.76
CA GLY A 429 9.62 -10.42 2.31
C GLY A 429 9.96 -11.67 3.13
N TYR A 430 8.96 -12.26 3.78
CA TYR A 430 9.07 -13.36 4.75
C TYR A 430 9.85 -12.99 6.04
N GLY A 431 9.93 -11.72 6.38
CA GLY A 431 10.57 -11.24 7.60
C GLY A 431 12.02 -11.67 7.76
N SER A 432 12.38 -12.15 8.92
CA SER A 432 13.69 -12.75 9.23
C SER A 432 13.95 -14.09 8.51
N LYS A 433 12.95 -14.66 7.82
CA LYS A 433 12.92 -16.01 7.22
C LYS A 433 12.89 -17.13 8.26
N ILE A 434 12.71 -16.79 9.53
CA ILE A 434 12.64 -17.72 10.66
C ILE A 434 11.18 -18.07 10.93
N THR A 435 10.80 -19.32 10.70
CA THR A 435 9.53 -19.86 11.21
C THR A 435 9.76 -20.44 12.60
N VAL A 436 8.95 -20.05 13.57
CA VAL A 436 9.04 -20.60 14.93
C VAL A 436 8.62 -22.06 14.94
N PRO A 437 9.53 -23.01 15.28
CA PRO A 437 9.22 -24.44 15.30
C PRO A 437 8.06 -24.77 16.24
N GLY A 438 7.08 -25.53 15.77
CA GLY A 438 5.86 -25.89 16.51
C GLY A 438 4.80 -24.77 16.64
N ALA A 439 5.14 -23.53 16.26
CA ALA A 439 4.19 -22.42 16.20
C ALA A 439 3.82 -22.03 14.76
N GLY A 440 4.67 -22.30 13.77
CA GLY A 440 4.39 -22.24 12.35
C GLY A 440 4.21 -20.85 11.74
N PHE A 441 4.57 -19.77 12.43
CA PHE A 441 4.54 -18.42 11.87
C PHE A 441 5.94 -17.83 11.72
N LEU A 442 6.09 -16.93 10.75
CA LEU A 442 7.33 -16.21 10.49
C LEU A 442 7.52 -15.07 11.49
N LEU A 443 8.76 -14.91 11.97
CA LEU A 443 9.20 -13.76 12.76
C LEU A 443 9.57 -12.60 11.84
N ASN A 444 9.27 -11.38 12.29
CA ASN A 444 9.68 -10.15 11.62
C ASN A 444 11.20 -9.95 11.69
N ASN A 445 11.71 -9.00 10.94
CA ASN A 445 13.07 -8.45 11.08
C ASN A 445 13.04 -6.93 11.24
N GLU A 446 12.04 -6.46 11.96
CA GLU A 446 11.64 -5.06 12.03
C GLU A 446 12.61 -4.16 12.79
N MET A 447 13.53 -4.73 13.58
CA MET A 447 14.64 -3.97 14.18
C MET A 447 15.50 -3.29 13.10
N GLY A 448 15.42 -3.79 11.84
CA GLY A 448 16.04 -3.22 10.66
C GLY A 448 15.56 -1.81 10.28
N ASP A 449 14.42 -1.37 10.79
CA ASP A 449 13.90 -0.02 10.57
C ASP A 449 14.46 1.03 11.55
N PHE A 450 15.20 0.63 12.59
CA PHE A 450 15.93 1.57 13.43
C PHE A 450 17.17 2.14 12.72
N ASN A 451 17.61 3.32 13.15
CA ASN A 451 18.87 3.88 12.75
C ASN A 451 20.04 3.11 13.40
N PRO A 452 20.92 2.42 12.62
CA PRO A 452 21.86 1.45 13.18
C PRO A 452 23.13 2.06 13.75
N VAL A 453 23.47 3.31 13.39
CA VAL A 453 24.76 3.95 13.74
C VAL A 453 24.52 5.35 14.28
N PRO A 454 24.56 5.54 15.61
CA PRO A 454 24.33 6.84 16.21
C PRO A 454 25.23 7.94 15.66
N GLY A 455 24.66 9.08 15.25
CA GLY A 455 25.37 10.28 14.77
C GLY A 455 26.06 10.15 13.42
N ARG A 456 26.01 8.98 12.77
CA ARG A 456 26.66 8.76 11.47
C ARG A 456 25.64 8.73 10.35
N THR A 457 25.93 9.54 9.37
CA THR A 457 25.02 9.88 8.30
C THR A 457 25.79 9.95 6.97
N THR A 458 25.31 9.32 5.85
CA THR A 458 26.06 9.19 4.60
C THR A 458 25.24 9.54 3.36
N VAL A 459 25.89 10.01 2.29
CA VAL A 459 25.27 10.28 0.97
C VAL A 459 24.56 9.06 0.36
N SER A 460 24.96 7.86 0.75
CA SER A 460 24.38 6.60 0.27
C SER A 460 23.13 6.18 1.03
N GLY A 461 22.73 6.96 2.06
CA GLY A 461 21.45 6.76 2.72
C GLY A 461 21.48 6.01 4.05
N LEU A 462 22.62 5.88 4.75
CA LEU A 462 22.66 5.45 6.15
C LEU A 462 22.19 6.59 7.06
N ILE A 463 21.37 6.34 8.10
CA ILE A 463 20.91 7.34 9.07
C ILE A 463 21.44 7.07 10.47
N GLY A 464 21.79 8.16 11.15
CA GLY A 464 22.17 8.13 12.54
C GLY A 464 21.49 9.19 13.40
N THR A 465 20.37 9.78 12.97
CA THR A 465 19.62 10.78 13.73
C THR A 465 19.02 10.21 15.00
N GLY A 466 18.96 11.00 16.07
CA GLY A 466 18.51 10.59 17.40
C GLY A 466 17.09 10.00 17.48
N PRO A 467 16.06 10.61 16.81
CA PRO A 467 14.66 10.20 16.99
C PRO A 467 14.37 8.73 16.74
N ASN A 468 15.11 8.07 15.84
CA ASN A 468 14.90 6.65 15.50
C ASN A 468 16.08 5.73 15.87
N LEU A 469 16.89 6.08 16.88
CA LEU A 469 17.87 5.16 17.45
C LEU A 469 17.20 4.09 18.30
N VAL A 470 17.83 2.90 18.38
CA VAL A 470 17.35 1.79 19.20
C VAL A 470 17.37 2.15 20.68
N GLU A 471 16.23 1.97 21.34
CA GLU A 471 16.07 2.02 22.80
C GLU A 471 15.14 0.90 23.26
N PRO A 472 15.32 0.34 24.49
CA PRO A 472 14.43 -0.68 25.02
C PRO A 472 12.96 -0.27 25.02
N GLY A 473 12.08 -1.10 24.47
CA GLY A 473 10.64 -0.83 24.42
C GLY A 473 10.17 0.21 23.40
N LYS A 474 11.08 0.79 22.62
CA LYS A 474 10.77 1.79 21.58
C LYS A 474 10.20 1.12 20.32
N ARG A 475 9.26 1.79 19.68
CA ARG A 475 8.80 1.46 18.32
C ARG A 475 9.70 2.10 17.27
N MET A 476 10.14 1.32 16.29
CA MET A 476 10.89 1.84 15.16
C MET A 476 10.01 2.68 14.24
N LEU A 477 10.58 3.74 13.67
CA LEU A 477 9.91 4.60 12.70
C LEU A 477 9.45 3.77 11.49
N SER A 478 8.23 4.01 11.03
CA SER A 478 7.63 3.29 9.90
C SER A 478 7.28 4.23 8.75
N SER A 479 7.29 3.69 7.53
CA SER A 479 6.75 4.36 6.33
C SER A 479 5.34 3.90 5.95
N MET A 480 4.73 2.98 6.70
CA MET A 480 3.37 2.51 6.45
C MET A 480 2.37 3.66 6.54
N THR A 481 1.53 3.84 5.52
CA THR A 481 0.67 5.00 5.34
C THR A 481 -0.78 4.59 5.06
N PRO A 482 -1.43 3.83 5.97
CA PRO A 482 -2.87 3.62 5.81
C PRO A 482 -3.58 4.97 5.88
N THR A 483 -4.40 5.28 4.87
CA THR A 483 -5.02 6.60 4.73
C THR A 483 -6.46 6.47 4.27
N ILE A 484 -7.35 7.28 4.85
CA ILE A 484 -8.75 7.41 4.45
C ILE A 484 -8.99 8.88 4.09
N LEU A 485 -9.62 9.11 2.95
CA LEU A 485 -10.10 10.42 2.54
C LEU A 485 -11.59 10.54 2.82
N ALA A 486 -12.02 11.74 3.22
CA ALA A 486 -13.41 12.09 3.37
C ALA A 486 -13.69 13.45 2.71
N GLN A 487 -14.91 13.64 2.25
CA GLN A 487 -15.37 14.91 1.71
C GLN A 487 -16.77 15.22 2.25
N ASP A 488 -16.96 16.42 2.73
CA ASP A 488 -18.23 16.86 3.36
C ASP A 488 -18.73 15.88 4.45
N GLY A 489 -17.78 15.35 5.24
CA GLY A 489 -18.07 14.40 6.31
C GLY A 489 -18.39 12.97 5.82
N ARG A 490 -18.30 12.69 4.52
CA ARG A 490 -18.59 11.37 3.93
C ARG A 490 -17.32 10.65 3.48
N PHE A 491 -17.33 9.33 3.54
CA PHE A 491 -16.27 8.50 2.99
C PHE A 491 -16.06 8.79 1.50
N LEU A 492 -14.81 9.02 1.09
CA LEU A 492 -14.40 9.21 -0.30
C LEU A 492 -13.50 8.07 -0.78
N MET A 493 -12.40 7.79 -0.06
CA MET A 493 -11.42 6.77 -0.48
C MET A 493 -10.71 6.17 0.74
N ALA A 494 -10.44 4.86 0.71
CA ALA A 494 -9.48 4.21 1.59
C ALA A 494 -8.33 3.68 0.73
N THR A 495 -7.09 3.89 1.16
CA THR A 495 -5.90 3.53 0.39
C THR A 495 -4.68 3.26 1.26
N GLY A 496 -3.73 2.53 0.73
CA GLY A 496 -2.41 2.27 1.26
C GLY A 496 -1.68 1.26 0.39
N SER A 497 -0.43 1.00 0.69
CA SER A 497 0.45 0.19 -0.17
C SER A 497 1.53 -0.51 0.65
N PRO A 498 2.07 -1.66 0.22
CA PRO A 498 3.41 -2.11 0.56
C PRO A 498 4.48 -1.29 -0.18
N GLY A 499 5.77 -1.46 0.20
CA GLY A 499 6.90 -0.91 -0.55
C GLY A 499 7.93 -0.15 0.28
N GLY A 500 8.06 -0.38 1.58
CA GLY A 500 9.00 0.35 2.43
C GLY A 500 8.80 1.86 2.29
N ARG A 501 9.86 2.62 2.03
CA ARG A 501 9.77 4.09 1.88
C ARG A 501 8.96 4.55 0.68
N THR A 502 8.82 3.74 -0.36
CA THR A 502 8.00 4.09 -1.53
C THR A 502 6.51 4.13 -1.20
N ILE A 503 6.07 3.55 -0.06
CA ILE A 503 4.67 3.57 0.40
C ILE A 503 4.12 4.98 0.45
N ILE A 504 4.85 5.91 1.08
CA ILE A 504 4.42 7.29 1.29
C ILE A 504 4.14 7.98 -0.05
N ASN A 505 5.08 7.85 -0.99
CA ASN A 505 4.96 8.45 -2.33
C ASN A 505 3.91 7.74 -3.19
N THR A 506 3.73 6.44 -3.00
CA THR A 506 2.67 5.67 -3.67
C THR A 506 1.28 6.16 -3.24
N VAL A 507 1.07 6.38 -1.94
CA VAL A 507 -0.18 6.93 -1.40
C VAL A 507 -0.37 8.37 -1.88
N LEU A 508 0.67 9.21 -1.82
CA LEU A 508 0.64 10.56 -2.37
C LEU A 508 0.18 10.57 -3.83
N MET A 509 0.85 9.81 -4.71
CA MET A 509 0.53 9.75 -6.14
C MET A 509 -0.91 9.25 -6.38
N THR A 510 -1.38 8.29 -5.60
CA THR A 510 -2.78 7.82 -5.69
C THR A 510 -3.76 8.94 -5.35
N ILE A 511 -3.49 9.74 -4.31
CA ILE A 511 -4.33 10.89 -3.92
C ILE A 511 -4.33 11.95 -5.03
N LEU A 512 -3.16 12.34 -5.55
CA LEU A 512 -3.05 13.34 -6.62
C LEU A 512 -3.79 12.88 -7.89
N ASN A 513 -3.66 11.61 -8.26
CA ASN A 513 -4.30 11.05 -9.45
C ASN A 513 -5.83 11.11 -9.36
N VAL A 514 -6.40 10.86 -8.18
CA VAL A 514 -7.86 10.95 -7.96
C VAL A 514 -8.30 12.40 -7.81
N VAL A 515 -7.64 13.18 -6.95
CA VAL A 515 -8.12 14.50 -6.52
C VAL A 515 -7.79 15.60 -7.54
N ASP A 516 -6.56 15.63 -8.08
CA ASP A 516 -6.15 16.66 -9.04
C ASP A 516 -6.46 16.24 -10.48
N PHE A 517 -6.15 14.99 -10.85
CA PHE A 517 -6.24 14.58 -12.26
C PHE A 517 -7.56 13.89 -12.62
N GLY A 518 -8.47 13.70 -11.67
CA GLY A 518 -9.81 13.15 -11.91
C GLY A 518 -9.81 11.73 -12.48
N MET A 519 -8.74 10.96 -12.25
CA MET A 519 -8.65 9.57 -12.67
C MET A 519 -9.64 8.70 -11.86
N ASN A 520 -10.27 7.71 -12.50
CA ASN A 520 -10.96 6.69 -11.72
C ASN A 520 -9.95 5.90 -10.88
N ILE A 521 -10.43 5.19 -9.85
CA ILE A 521 -9.52 4.56 -8.88
C ILE A 521 -8.60 3.51 -9.52
N GLN A 522 -9.03 2.81 -10.58
CA GLN A 522 -8.19 1.84 -11.29
C GLN A 522 -7.11 2.54 -12.12
N GLU A 523 -7.46 3.61 -12.84
CA GLU A 523 -6.50 4.45 -13.55
C GLU A 523 -5.47 5.04 -12.58
N ALA A 524 -5.93 5.53 -11.43
CA ALA A 524 -5.09 6.15 -10.42
C ALA A 524 -4.01 5.21 -9.87
N ILE A 525 -4.34 3.93 -9.65
CA ILE A 525 -3.37 2.95 -9.15
C ILE A 525 -2.52 2.31 -10.27
N ASP A 526 -3.05 2.22 -11.50
CA ASP A 526 -2.28 1.71 -12.65
C ASP A 526 -1.27 2.74 -13.16
N ALA A 527 -1.50 4.03 -12.89
CA ALA A 527 -0.60 5.11 -13.28
C ALA A 527 0.83 4.88 -12.76
N PRO A 528 1.84 5.21 -13.59
CA PRO A 528 3.24 5.03 -13.21
C PRO A 528 3.61 5.85 -11.98
N ARG A 529 4.53 5.33 -11.20
CA ARG A 529 4.96 5.92 -9.93
C ARG A 529 6.37 6.46 -10.01
N LEU A 530 6.63 7.48 -9.20
CA LEU A 530 7.96 8.01 -8.98
C LEU A 530 8.23 8.13 -7.47
N HIS A 531 9.50 8.11 -7.12
CA HIS A 531 9.95 8.14 -5.74
C HIS A 531 11.23 8.94 -5.60
N HIS A 532 11.20 9.92 -4.72
CA HIS A 532 12.37 10.61 -4.20
C HIS A 532 12.31 10.57 -2.68
N GLN A 533 13.43 10.27 -2.03
CA GLN A 533 13.48 10.12 -0.57
C GLN A 533 14.58 10.99 0.06
N TRP A 534 14.92 12.12 -0.61
CA TRP A 534 15.97 13.04 -0.26
C TRP A 534 17.39 12.46 -0.48
N LEU A 535 17.78 11.35 0.15
CA LEU A 535 19.05 10.65 -0.09
C LEU A 535 18.82 9.13 -0.29
N PRO A 536 19.56 8.50 -1.23
CA PRO A 536 20.46 9.16 -2.21
C PRO A 536 19.71 10.21 -3.04
N ASP A 537 20.39 11.27 -3.49
CA ASP A 537 19.79 12.32 -4.31
C ASP A 537 19.52 11.82 -5.73
N GLU A 538 18.46 11.03 -5.85
CA GLU A 538 18.00 10.47 -7.09
C GLU A 538 16.47 10.27 -7.08
N THR A 539 15.84 10.45 -8.22
CA THR A 539 14.43 10.15 -8.42
C THR A 539 14.29 8.83 -9.18
N ARG A 540 13.66 7.86 -8.54
CA ARG A 540 13.31 6.58 -9.17
C ARG A 540 11.95 6.70 -9.83
N TYR A 541 11.83 6.28 -11.08
CA TYR A 541 10.57 6.26 -11.83
C TYR A 541 10.33 4.89 -12.46
N GLU A 542 9.07 4.48 -12.53
CA GLU A 542 8.71 3.21 -13.16
C GLU A 542 8.91 3.28 -14.67
N ARG A 543 9.38 2.17 -15.24
CA ARG A 543 9.56 2.02 -16.68
C ARG A 543 8.31 2.44 -17.44
N TRP A 544 8.48 3.18 -18.52
CA TRP A 544 7.41 3.79 -19.33
C TRP A 544 6.57 4.86 -18.62
N GLY A 545 6.94 5.25 -17.39
CA GLY A 545 6.19 6.22 -16.60
C GLY A 545 6.33 7.67 -17.03
N LEU A 546 7.43 8.01 -17.69
CA LEU A 546 7.70 9.36 -18.17
C LEU A 546 8.14 9.30 -19.64
N SER A 547 7.75 10.31 -20.44
CA SER A 547 8.21 10.43 -21.82
C SER A 547 9.69 10.76 -21.89
N PRO A 548 10.40 10.42 -22.98
CA PRO A 548 11.79 10.84 -23.17
C PRO A 548 11.98 12.36 -23.07
N ASP A 549 11.01 13.14 -23.57
CA ASP A 549 11.06 14.62 -23.50
C ASP A 549 10.94 15.10 -22.06
N THR A 550 10.03 14.52 -21.25
CA THR A 550 9.91 14.82 -19.81
C THR A 550 11.20 14.49 -19.07
N LEU A 551 11.81 13.32 -19.35
CA LEU A 551 13.07 12.92 -18.74
C LEU A 551 14.23 13.86 -19.10
N MET A 552 14.29 14.32 -20.35
CA MET A 552 15.29 15.30 -20.82
C MET A 552 15.12 16.62 -20.05
N LEU A 553 13.92 17.19 -20.03
CA LEU A 553 13.62 18.44 -19.33
C LEU A 553 13.91 18.37 -17.81
N LEU A 554 13.61 17.23 -17.16
CA LEU A 554 13.94 17.02 -15.76
C LEU A 554 15.46 16.93 -15.53
N SER A 555 16.19 16.30 -16.45
CA SER A 555 17.65 16.22 -16.38
C SER A 555 18.30 17.59 -16.61
N GLU A 556 17.75 18.42 -17.50
CA GLU A 556 18.17 19.81 -17.72
C GLU A 556 17.97 20.68 -16.47
N LYS A 557 16.90 20.42 -15.69
CA LYS A 557 16.68 21.04 -14.38
C LYS A 557 17.63 20.52 -13.29
N GLY A 558 18.44 19.48 -13.56
CA GLY A 558 19.40 18.92 -12.60
C GLY A 558 18.91 17.69 -11.84
N HIS A 559 17.72 17.13 -12.13
CA HIS A 559 17.29 15.89 -11.49
C HIS A 559 18.05 14.68 -12.01
N ARG A 560 18.54 13.83 -11.10
CA ARG A 560 19.08 12.51 -11.43
C ARG A 560 17.93 11.50 -11.51
N MET A 561 17.52 11.13 -12.72
CA MET A 561 16.44 10.20 -12.98
C MET A 561 16.96 8.77 -13.11
N VAL A 562 16.38 7.80 -12.36
CA VAL A 562 16.79 6.38 -12.35
C VAL A 562 15.58 5.50 -12.61
N GLU A 563 15.62 4.71 -13.69
CA GLU A 563 14.56 3.76 -14.01
C GLU A 563 14.52 2.61 -12.99
N THR A 564 13.31 2.25 -12.54
CA THR A 564 13.06 1.07 -11.69
C THR A 564 11.95 0.21 -12.29
N ARG A 565 11.76 -1.02 -11.76
CA ARG A 565 10.74 -1.93 -12.30
C ARG A 565 9.35 -1.58 -11.79
N ILE A 566 9.12 -1.73 -10.50
CA ILE A 566 7.82 -1.50 -9.83
C ILE A 566 8.02 -0.81 -8.48
N GLN A 567 7.01 -0.05 -8.05
CA GLN A 567 6.98 0.61 -6.75
C GLN A 567 5.60 0.39 -6.10
N GLY A 568 5.60 -0.25 -4.92
CA GLY A 568 4.38 -0.51 -4.17
C GLY A 568 3.39 -1.49 -4.83
N ALA A 569 2.21 -1.61 -4.23
CA ALA A 569 1.04 -2.33 -4.73
C ALA A 569 -0.20 -1.87 -3.95
N VAL A 570 -0.93 -0.91 -4.48
CA VAL A 570 -2.04 -0.26 -3.80
C VAL A 570 -3.23 -1.20 -3.65
N ALA A 571 -3.88 -1.19 -2.49
CA ALA A 571 -5.22 -1.71 -2.33
C ALA A 571 -6.15 -0.54 -1.95
N ALA A 572 -7.02 -0.13 -2.87
CA ALA A 572 -7.85 1.06 -2.69
C ALA A 572 -9.32 0.81 -2.98
N ILE A 573 -10.17 1.54 -2.23
CA ILE A 573 -11.61 1.59 -2.43
C ILE A 573 -12.01 3.06 -2.54
N TYR A 574 -12.73 3.42 -3.59
CA TYR A 574 -13.28 4.75 -3.83
C TYR A 574 -14.80 4.71 -3.82
N TYR A 575 -15.45 5.76 -3.33
CA TYR A 575 -16.88 5.92 -3.40
C TYR A 575 -17.25 6.89 -4.52
N ASN A 576 -17.88 6.35 -5.55
CA ASN A 576 -18.42 7.12 -6.65
C ASN A 576 -19.83 7.62 -6.30
N ALA A 577 -19.91 8.89 -5.90
CA ALA A 577 -21.16 9.50 -5.48
C ALA A 577 -22.18 9.67 -6.63
N ALA A 578 -21.73 9.76 -7.88
CA ALA A 578 -22.61 9.92 -9.04
C ALA A 578 -23.48 8.68 -9.27
N ASP A 579 -22.94 7.50 -9.00
CA ASP A 579 -23.61 6.20 -9.22
C ASP A 579 -24.02 5.50 -7.92
N ASP A 580 -23.67 6.06 -6.75
CA ASP A 580 -23.80 5.44 -5.42
C ASP A 580 -23.12 4.05 -5.37
N MET A 581 -21.90 3.96 -5.88
CA MET A 581 -21.14 2.72 -5.97
C MET A 581 -19.79 2.82 -5.25
N LEU A 582 -19.39 1.71 -4.64
CA LEU A 582 -18.01 1.48 -4.23
C LEU A 582 -17.24 0.94 -5.44
N GLU A 583 -16.05 1.46 -5.66
CA GLU A 583 -15.13 1.07 -6.72
C GLU A 583 -13.83 0.57 -6.08
N GLY A 584 -13.56 -0.73 -6.22
CA GLY A 584 -12.34 -1.37 -5.74
C GLY A 584 -11.33 -1.55 -6.86
N ALA A 585 -10.06 -1.24 -6.59
CA ALA A 585 -9.02 -1.32 -7.60
C ALA A 585 -7.96 -2.38 -7.27
N GLU A 586 -7.58 -3.16 -8.28
CA GLU A 586 -6.58 -4.23 -8.23
C GLU A 586 -5.26 -3.75 -8.80
N ASP A 587 -4.23 -3.66 -7.98
CA ASP A 587 -2.89 -3.29 -8.45
C ASP A 587 -2.20 -4.48 -9.14
N ARG A 588 -1.96 -4.34 -10.43
CA ARG A 588 -1.37 -5.39 -11.28
C ARG A 588 0.13 -5.56 -11.11
N ARG A 589 0.77 -4.74 -10.29
CA ARG A 589 2.20 -4.86 -9.97
C ARG A 589 2.49 -6.07 -9.11
N ARG A 590 1.53 -6.48 -8.29
CA ARG A 590 1.55 -7.70 -7.46
C ARG A 590 0.20 -8.41 -7.53
N THR A 591 0.08 -9.53 -6.82
CA THR A 591 -1.23 -10.14 -6.61
C THR A 591 -2.11 -9.21 -5.79
N SER A 592 -3.36 -9.06 -6.22
CA SER A 592 -4.35 -8.22 -5.55
C SER A 592 -5.74 -8.70 -5.97
N ALA A 593 -6.74 -8.48 -5.14
CA ALA A 593 -8.12 -8.77 -5.48
C ALA A 593 -9.08 -7.79 -4.81
N ALA A 594 -9.98 -7.22 -5.60
CA ALA A 594 -11.13 -6.45 -5.16
C ALA A 594 -12.38 -7.33 -5.26
N VAL A 595 -13.11 -7.47 -4.16
CA VAL A 595 -14.37 -8.22 -4.11
C VAL A 595 -15.44 -7.43 -3.35
N GLY A 596 -16.67 -7.49 -3.82
CA GLY A 596 -17.76 -6.73 -3.19
C GLY A 596 -19.14 -7.17 -3.68
N PHE A 597 -20.20 -6.58 -3.12
CA PHE A 597 -21.59 -6.92 -3.46
C PHE A 597 -22.52 -5.72 -3.32
#